data_42644cddc551d25cd44ef671a5b4b209
#
_entry.id   42644cddc551d25cd44ef671a5b4b209
#
_cell.length_a   1.000
_cell.length_b   1.000
_cell.length_c   1.000
_cell.angle_alpha   90.00
_cell.angle_beta   90.00
_cell.angle_gamma   90.00
#
_symmetry.space_group_name_H-M   'P 1'
#
loop_
_entity.id
_entity.type
_entity.pdbx_description
1 polymer ?
#
loop_
_entity_poly.entity_id
_entity_poly.type
_entity_poly.pdbx_seq_one_letter_code
_entity_poly.pdbx_strand_id
1 'polypeptide(L)'
;MTVATSVLEDLMLSVVQEIRVHAPIDVTFKSLIEQLGPYNEKPDGGPIPMILEAWPGGRWFRDLGNGNGHFWATVQAIKKPTLLEFAGPLMMSYPVANNLQYRLSEENGVTVIKFRHSGFGLIQADHKTGVVTGWNYIHECVRKRAEAGRTKSAVQ
;
A
#
# COMPACT_ATOMS: atom_id res chain seq x y z
N MET A 1 41.56 -0.91 2.04
CA MET A 1 40.15 -1.23 1.85
C MET A 1 39.32 -0.15 2.60
N THR A 2 38.53 0.59 1.86
CA THR A 2 37.70 1.65 2.45
C THR A 2 36.34 1.07 2.76
N VAL A 3 35.95 1.09 4.04
CA VAL A 3 34.60 0.72 4.45
C VAL A 3 33.74 1.98 4.32
N ALA A 4 32.75 1.93 3.43
CA ALA A 4 31.78 3.02 3.33
C ALA A 4 30.94 3.07 4.58
N THR A 5 30.96 4.19 5.29
CA THR A 5 30.10 4.43 6.45
C THR A 5 28.80 5.06 5.94
N SER A 6 27.68 4.31 6.00
CA SER A 6 26.36 4.85 5.71
C SER A 6 25.94 5.77 6.84
N VAL A 7 25.51 6.99 6.53
CA VAL A 7 24.84 7.85 7.50
C VAL A 7 23.41 7.35 7.70
N LEU A 8 22.84 7.60 8.88
CA LEU A 8 21.51 7.13 9.26
C LEU A 8 20.45 7.47 8.20
N GLU A 9 20.52 8.67 7.62
CA GLU A 9 19.59 9.12 6.59
C GLU A 9 19.57 8.24 5.35
N ASP A 10 20.73 7.66 4.97
CA ASP A 10 20.83 6.78 3.81
C ASP A 10 20.09 5.46 4.03
N LEU A 11 19.88 5.09 5.30
CA LEU A 11 19.18 3.87 5.69
C LEU A 11 17.68 4.09 5.88
N MET A 12 17.18 5.31 5.70
CA MET A 12 15.80 5.65 5.98
C MET A 12 15.01 5.97 4.70
N LEU A 13 13.74 5.58 4.73
CA LEU A 13 12.76 5.96 3.72
C LEU A 13 11.53 6.50 4.44
N SER A 14 11.05 7.66 4.00
CA SER A 14 9.79 8.22 4.48
C SER A 14 9.00 8.77 3.31
N VAL A 15 7.82 8.20 3.09
CA VAL A 15 6.86 8.66 2.08
C VAL A 15 5.57 8.97 2.81
N VAL A 16 5.07 10.19 2.62
CA VAL A 16 3.80 10.65 3.19
C VAL A 16 2.94 11.15 2.04
N GLN A 17 1.71 10.67 1.95
CA GLN A 17 0.75 11.08 0.93
C GLN A 17 -0.62 11.28 1.55
N GLU A 18 -1.38 12.19 0.99
CA GLU A 18 -2.77 12.43 1.34
C GLU A 18 -3.60 12.37 0.06
N ILE A 19 -4.62 11.51 0.05
CA ILE A 19 -5.47 11.30 -1.11
C ILE A 19 -6.91 11.64 -0.71
N ARG A 20 -7.53 12.54 -1.48
CA ARG A 20 -8.94 12.87 -1.32
C ARG A 20 -9.76 12.05 -2.31
N VAL A 21 -10.76 11.36 -1.80
CA VAL A 21 -11.61 10.45 -2.57
C VAL A 21 -13.06 10.88 -2.39
N HIS A 22 -13.72 11.18 -3.50
CA HIS A 22 -15.14 11.59 -3.50
C HIS A 22 -16.04 10.36 -3.43
N ALA A 23 -15.95 9.65 -2.33
CA ALA A 23 -16.74 8.46 -2.02
C ALA A 23 -16.82 8.25 -0.51
N PRO A 24 -17.84 7.54 -0.01
CA PRO A 24 -17.96 7.20 1.40
C PRO A 24 -16.77 6.34 1.88
N ILE A 25 -16.51 6.42 3.18
CA ILE A 25 -15.36 5.72 3.78
C ILE A 25 -15.41 4.19 3.61
N ASP A 26 -16.59 3.60 3.70
CA ASP A 26 -16.77 2.15 3.52
C ASP A 26 -16.39 1.71 2.10
N VAL A 27 -16.85 2.47 1.10
CA VAL A 27 -16.54 2.21 -0.32
C VAL A 27 -15.05 2.40 -0.57
N THR A 28 -14.46 3.44 0.00
CA THR A 28 -13.04 3.76 -0.16
C THR A 28 -12.16 2.68 0.48
N PHE A 29 -12.48 2.24 1.69
CA PHE A 29 -11.73 1.19 2.37
C PHE A 29 -11.80 -0.13 1.62
N LYS A 30 -12.99 -0.51 1.15
CA LYS A 30 -13.18 -1.71 0.31
C LYS A 30 -12.33 -1.62 -0.96
N SER A 31 -12.34 -0.45 -1.62
CA SER A 31 -11.55 -0.21 -2.83
C SER A 31 -10.05 -0.30 -2.56
N LEU A 32 -9.59 0.17 -1.40
CA LEU A 32 -8.20 0.03 -0.97
C LEU A 32 -7.80 -1.44 -0.85
N ILE A 33 -8.60 -2.25 -0.16
CA ILE A 33 -8.35 -3.69 0.00
C ILE A 33 -8.33 -4.40 -1.36
N GLU A 34 -9.27 -4.10 -2.23
CA GLU A 34 -9.36 -4.68 -3.58
C GLU A 34 -8.16 -4.31 -4.43
N GLN A 35 -7.76 -3.03 -4.40
CA GLN A 35 -6.64 -2.55 -5.22
C GLN A 35 -5.29 -3.09 -4.74
N LEU A 36 -5.08 -3.21 -3.43
CA LEU A 36 -3.87 -3.81 -2.88
C LEU A 36 -3.86 -5.34 -3.02
N GLY A 37 -5.02 -5.93 -3.20
CA GLY A 37 -5.22 -7.37 -3.34
C GLY A 37 -5.32 -7.83 -4.80
N PRO A 38 -6.46 -8.42 -5.20
CA PRO A 38 -6.59 -9.09 -6.49
C PRO A 38 -6.46 -8.14 -7.70
N TYR A 39 -6.70 -6.86 -7.52
CA TYR A 39 -6.63 -5.88 -8.61
C TYR A 39 -5.34 -5.06 -8.60
N ASN A 40 -4.31 -5.50 -7.86
CA ASN A 40 -3.03 -4.81 -7.86
C ASN A 40 -2.39 -4.85 -9.25
N GLU A 41 -1.74 -3.75 -9.62
CA GLU A 41 -1.10 -3.61 -10.92
C GLU A 41 0.11 -2.68 -10.86
N LYS A 42 0.97 -2.78 -11.85
CA LYS A 42 2.14 -1.91 -12.02
C LYS A 42 1.72 -0.61 -12.72
N PRO A 43 2.56 0.45 -12.62
CA PRO A 43 2.30 1.72 -13.32
C PRO A 43 2.12 1.60 -14.84
N ASP A 44 2.64 0.55 -15.47
CA ASP A 44 2.42 0.26 -16.89
C ASP A 44 1.07 -0.41 -17.18
N GLY A 45 0.25 -0.66 -16.14
CA GLY A 45 -1.03 -1.36 -16.24
C GLY A 45 -0.93 -2.87 -16.19
N GLY A 46 0.29 -3.44 -16.12
CA GLY A 46 0.48 -4.88 -16.02
C GLY A 46 -0.04 -5.43 -14.69
N PRO A 47 -0.90 -6.48 -14.72
CA PRO A 47 -1.47 -7.00 -13.48
C PRO A 47 -0.41 -7.70 -12.62
N ILE A 48 -0.45 -7.42 -11.33
CA ILE A 48 0.30 -8.15 -10.29
C ILE A 48 -0.67 -8.52 -9.17
N PRO A 49 -1.62 -9.42 -9.41
CA PRO A 49 -2.62 -9.76 -8.41
C PRO A 49 -1.95 -10.28 -7.15
N MET A 50 -2.42 -9.77 -6.01
CA MET A 50 -1.91 -10.14 -4.69
C MET A 50 -3.01 -10.83 -3.90
N ILE A 51 -2.61 -11.65 -2.95
CA ILE A 51 -3.52 -12.16 -1.92
C ILE A 51 -3.33 -11.27 -0.70
N LEU A 52 -4.42 -10.69 -0.23
CA LEU A 52 -4.46 -9.88 0.98
C LEU A 52 -5.46 -10.49 1.96
N GLU A 53 -4.94 -11.08 3.01
CA GLU A 53 -5.72 -11.63 4.12
C GLU A 53 -6.00 -10.49 5.11
N ALA A 54 -7.17 -9.87 4.98
CA ALA A 54 -7.51 -8.62 5.66
C ALA A 54 -7.97 -8.83 7.11
N TRP A 55 -7.09 -9.36 7.96
CA TRP A 55 -7.26 -9.54 9.41
C TRP A 55 -5.91 -9.46 10.11
N PRO A 56 -5.85 -9.23 11.43
CA PRO A 56 -4.58 -9.13 12.15
C PRO A 56 -3.75 -10.42 11.99
N GLY A 57 -2.50 -10.27 11.59
CA GLY A 57 -1.60 -11.41 11.29
C GLY A 57 -1.81 -12.01 9.91
N GLY A 58 -2.78 -11.53 9.14
CA GLY A 58 -2.99 -11.94 7.76
C GLY A 58 -1.79 -11.58 6.88
N ARG A 59 -1.63 -12.29 5.78
CA ARG A 59 -0.51 -12.12 4.86
C ARG A 59 -0.91 -11.24 3.67
N TRP A 60 0.07 -10.54 3.15
CA TRP A 60 -0.01 -9.85 1.87
C TRP A 60 1.12 -10.36 1.01
N PHE A 61 0.79 -11.12 -0.02
CA PHE A 61 1.79 -11.83 -0.80
C PHE A 61 1.32 -12.09 -2.23
N ARG A 62 2.30 -12.34 -3.09
CA ARG A 62 2.06 -12.77 -4.46
C ARG A 62 2.17 -14.29 -4.55
N ASP A 63 1.12 -14.93 -5.02
CA ASP A 63 1.08 -16.37 -5.23
C ASP A 63 1.29 -16.66 -6.73
N LEU A 64 2.37 -17.34 -7.05
CA LEU A 64 2.70 -17.78 -8.42
C LEU A 64 2.37 -19.25 -8.66
N GLY A 65 1.72 -19.91 -7.69
CA GLY A 65 1.34 -21.32 -7.78
C GLY A 65 2.47 -22.27 -7.36
N ASN A 66 2.08 -23.47 -6.95
CA ASN A 66 3.00 -24.55 -6.57
C ASN A 66 4.00 -24.16 -5.45
N GLY A 67 3.56 -23.32 -4.50
CA GLY A 67 4.43 -22.87 -3.43
C GLY A 67 5.45 -21.80 -3.83
N ASN A 68 5.31 -21.23 -5.02
CA ASN A 68 6.16 -20.14 -5.51
C ASN A 68 5.47 -18.80 -5.31
N GLY A 69 6.24 -17.77 -5.05
CA GLY A 69 5.70 -16.43 -4.89
C GLY A 69 6.62 -15.50 -4.13
N HIS A 70 6.06 -14.38 -3.68
CA HIS A 70 6.82 -13.35 -2.95
C HIS A 70 5.99 -12.80 -1.79
N PHE A 71 6.48 -12.98 -0.57
CA PHE A 71 5.88 -12.42 0.64
C PHE A 71 6.24 -10.95 0.77
N TRP A 72 5.22 -10.10 0.93
CA TRP A 72 5.43 -8.66 1.08
C TRP A 72 5.28 -8.18 2.52
N ALA A 73 4.23 -8.61 3.21
CA ALA A 73 3.96 -8.10 4.56
C ALA A 73 2.96 -8.96 5.31
N THR A 74 2.85 -8.68 6.60
CA THR A 74 1.71 -9.09 7.43
C THR A 74 0.87 -7.87 7.75
N VAL A 75 -0.43 -8.08 7.95
CA VAL A 75 -1.33 -7.06 8.50
C VAL A 75 -1.01 -6.94 9.98
N GLN A 76 -0.46 -5.80 10.37
CA GLN A 76 -0.10 -5.51 11.76
C GLN A 76 -1.32 -5.07 12.57
N ALA A 77 -2.12 -4.17 11.98
CA ALA A 77 -3.33 -3.66 12.60
C ALA A 77 -4.37 -3.36 11.52
N ILE A 78 -5.63 -3.62 11.84
CA ILE A 78 -6.74 -3.28 10.97
C ILE A 78 -7.96 -2.92 11.82
N LYS A 79 -8.60 -1.80 11.46
CA LYS A 79 -9.87 -1.37 12.03
C LYS A 79 -10.71 -0.82 10.89
N LYS A 80 -11.59 -1.63 10.38
CA LYS A 80 -12.44 -1.25 9.23
C LYS A 80 -13.47 -0.20 9.67
N PRO A 81 -13.68 0.86 8.93
CA PRO A 81 -13.02 1.25 7.67
C PRO A 81 -11.94 2.34 7.86
N THR A 82 -11.30 2.46 9.02
CA THR A 82 -10.48 3.61 9.39
C THR A 82 -8.97 3.37 9.42
N LEU A 83 -8.52 2.12 9.54
CA LEU A 83 -7.10 1.82 9.73
C LEU A 83 -6.68 0.53 9.04
N LEU A 84 -5.54 0.58 8.36
CA LEU A 84 -4.84 -0.58 7.83
C LEU A 84 -3.34 -0.35 7.95
N GLU A 85 -2.65 -1.25 8.66
CA GLU A 85 -1.19 -1.20 8.82
C GLU A 85 -0.57 -2.52 8.40
N PHE A 86 0.59 -2.41 7.74
CA PHE A 86 1.40 -3.54 7.31
C PHE A 86 2.81 -3.43 7.87
N ALA A 87 3.44 -4.58 8.10
CA ALA A 87 4.86 -4.68 8.41
C ALA A 87 5.50 -5.80 7.57
N GLY A 88 6.58 -5.51 6.88
CA GLY A 88 7.28 -6.50 6.07
C GLY A 88 8.28 -5.92 5.09
N PRO A 89 8.95 -6.80 4.31
CA PRO A 89 9.96 -6.39 3.35
C PRO A 89 9.41 -5.72 2.09
N LEU A 90 8.12 -5.89 1.81
CA LEU A 90 7.46 -5.47 0.58
C LEU A 90 8.12 -6.11 -0.67
N MET A 91 8.35 -5.31 -1.72
CA MET A 91 9.04 -5.77 -2.93
C MET A 91 10.57 -5.80 -2.79
N MET A 92 11.10 -5.50 -1.61
CA MET A 92 12.53 -5.31 -1.37
C MET A 92 13.17 -6.61 -0.91
N SER A 93 14.09 -7.18 -1.72
CA SER A 93 14.77 -8.45 -1.44
C SER A 93 16.18 -8.22 -0.88
N TYR A 94 16.27 -7.42 0.18
CA TYR A 94 17.50 -7.11 0.92
C TYR A 94 17.13 -6.77 2.37
N PRO A 95 18.11 -6.66 3.29
CA PRO A 95 17.80 -6.33 4.69
C PRO A 95 17.10 -4.99 4.84
N VAL A 96 15.81 -5.04 5.15
CA VAL A 96 14.95 -3.87 5.30
C VAL A 96 13.75 -4.19 6.17
N ALA A 97 13.32 -3.22 6.96
CA ALA A 97 12.06 -3.24 7.68
C ALA A 97 11.19 -2.09 7.17
N ASN A 98 9.95 -2.40 6.78
CA ASN A 98 8.99 -1.40 6.34
C ASN A 98 7.73 -1.45 7.19
N ASN A 99 7.15 -0.29 7.40
CA ASN A 99 5.80 -0.12 7.95
C ASN A 99 4.98 0.75 7.01
N LEU A 100 3.81 0.26 6.64
CA LEU A 100 2.82 1.04 5.89
C LEU A 100 1.65 1.33 6.80
N GLN A 101 1.15 2.56 6.76
CA GLN A 101 -0.04 2.93 7.51
C GLN A 101 -1.01 3.70 6.62
N TYR A 102 -2.24 3.22 6.58
CA TYR A 102 -3.38 3.91 5.97
C TYR A 102 -4.35 4.31 7.07
N ARG A 103 -4.63 5.61 7.19
CA ARG A 103 -5.69 6.14 8.05
C ARG A 103 -6.72 6.85 7.18
N LEU A 104 -7.98 6.46 7.34
CA LEU A 104 -9.09 7.01 6.60
C LEU A 104 -10.04 7.76 7.52
N SER A 105 -10.48 8.94 7.06
CA SER A 105 -11.52 9.72 7.71
C SER A 105 -12.48 10.26 6.66
N GLU A 106 -13.73 10.47 7.04
CA GLU A 106 -14.76 10.96 6.13
C GLU A 106 -15.38 12.25 6.68
N GLU A 107 -15.59 13.19 5.78
CA GLU A 107 -16.31 14.42 6.06
C GLU A 107 -17.12 14.81 4.81
N ASN A 108 -18.45 14.93 4.98
CA ASN A 108 -19.38 15.35 3.91
C ASN A 108 -19.28 14.50 2.63
N GLY A 109 -19.15 13.18 2.78
CA GLY A 109 -19.10 12.26 1.64
C GLY A 109 -17.74 12.19 0.95
N VAL A 110 -16.74 12.88 1.47
CA VAL A 110 -15.36 12.83 0.98
C VAL A 110 -14.48 12.09 1.99
N THR A 111 -13.78 11.08 1.53
CA THR A 111 -12.82 10.33 2.36
C THR A 111 -11.42 10.86 2.12
N VAL A 112 -10.70 11.11 3.20
CA VAL A 112 -9.28 11.46 3.15
C VAL A 112 -8.48 10.26 3.61
N ILE A 113 -7.59 9.78 2.74
CA ILE A 113 -6.64 8.72 3.05
C ILE A 113 -5.31 9.38 3.39
N LYS A 114 -4.83 9.18 4.62
CA LYS A 114 -3.47 9.57 5.03
C LYS A 114 -2.61 8.32 5.00
N PHE A 115 -1.62 8.34 4.11
CA PHE A 115 -0.71 7.22 3.88
C PHE A 115 0.69 7.58 4.35
N ARG A 116 1.34 6.63 5.00
CA ARG A 116 2.75 6.73 5.39
C ARG A 116 3.46 5.42 5.13
N HIS A 117 4.59 5.49 4.43
CA HIS A 117 5.53 4.40 4.27
C HIS A 117 6.83 4.79 4.99
N SER A 118 7.16 4.08 6.04
CA SER A 118 8.42 4.25 6.77
C SER A 118 9.27 3.00 6.56
N GLY A 119 10.51 3.19 6.10
CA GLY A 119 11.44 2.09 5.86
C GLY A 119 12.78 2.35 6.52
N PHE A 120 13.44 1.27 6.94
CA PHE A 120 14.78 1.31 7.51
C PHE A 120 15.57 0.08 7.07
N GLY A 121 16.75 0.31 6.52
CA GLY A 121 17.63 -0.75 6.05
C GLY A 121 18.48 -0.34 4.86
N LEU A 122 18.99 -1.33 4.13
CA LEU A 122 19.91 -1.12 3.01
C LEU A 122 19.14 -0.76 1.72
N ILE A 123 18.30 0.26 1.80
CA ILE A 123 17.37 0.63 0.72
C ILE A 123 18.15 1.24 -0.46
N GLN A 124 18.00 0.62 -1.64
CA GLN A 124 18.63 1.08 -2.86
C GLN A 124 18.05 2.44 -3.31
N ALA A 125 18.92 3.31 -3.84
CA ALA A 125 18.55 4.68 -4.19
C ALA A 125 17.42 4.74 -5.24
N ASP A 126 17.43 3.86 -6.23
CA ASP A 126 16.39 3.77 -7.25
C ASP A 126 15.05 3.29 -6.67
N HIS A 127 15.06 2.46 -5.63
CA HIS A 127 13.83 2.09 -4.91
C HIS A 127 13.25 3.26 -4.14
N LYS A 128 14.09 4.13 -3.56
CA LYS A 128 13.60 5.33 -2.84
C LYS A 128 12.79 6.25 -3.74
N THR A 129 13.18 6.40 -5.00
CA THR A 129 12.43 7.19 -5.99
C THR A 129 11.27 6.39 -6.60
N GLY A 130 11.49 5.13 -6.92
CA GLY A 130 10.49 4.26 -7.55
C GLY A 130 9.25 4.03 -6.71
N VAL A 131 9.40 3.89 -5.39
CA VAL A 131 8.24 3.67 -4.50
C VAL A 131 7.29 4.86 -4.45
N VAL A 132 7.79 6.09 -4.59
CA VAL A 132 6.94 7.28 -4.65
C VAL A 132 6.03 7.22 -5.86
N THR A 133 6.58 6.95 -7.03
CA THR A 133 5.82 6.78 -8.28
C THR A 133 4.83 5.62 -8.17
N GLY A 134 5.25 4.50 -7.62
CA GLY A 134 4.40 3.32 -7.43
C GLY A 134 3.22 3.60 -6.50
N TRP A 135 3.46 4.25 -5.37
CA TRP A 135 2.38 4.61 -4.44
C TRP A 135 1.42 5.62 -5.04
N ASN A 136 1.91 6.64 -5.74
CA ASN A 136 1.05 7.61 -6.43
C ASN A 136 0.12 6.90 -7.40
N TYR A 137 0.65 5.96 -8.18
CA TYR A 137 -0.14 5.20 -9.14
C TYR A 137 -1.23 4.35 -8.47
N ILE A 138 -0.85 3.55 -7.48
CA ILE A 138 -1.80 2.67 -6.77
C ILE A 138 -2.89 3.48 -6.07
N HIS A 139 -2.53 4.58 -5.43
CA HIS A 139 -3.51 5.42 -4.73
C HIS A 139 -4.48 6.10 -5.69
N GLU A 140 -4.01 6.46 -6.89
CA GLU A 140 -4.90 6.96 -7.93
C GLU A 140 -5.87 5.87 -8.43
N CYS A 141 -5.40 4.62 -8.53
CA CYS A 141 -6.28 3.49 -8.86
C CYS A 141 -7.33 3.27 -7.76
N VAL A 142 -6.94 3.38 -6.49
CA VAL A 142 -7.89 3.30 -5.35
C VAL A 142 -8.96 4.38 -5.49
N ARG A 143 -8.56 5.62 -5.73
CA ARG A 143 -9.46 6.75 -5.90
C ARG A 143 -10.48 6.49 -7.01
N LYS A 144 -10.00 6.11 -8.20
CA LYS A 144 -10.85 5.83 -9.36
C LYS A 144 -11.83 4.69 -9.09
N ARG A 145 -11.36 3.62 -8.46
CA ARG A 145 -12.19 2.47 -8.09
C ARG A 145 -13.29 2.86 -7.11
N ALA A 146 -12.94 3.61 -6.09
CA ALA A 146 -13.89 4.05 -5.06
C ALA A 146 -14.95 4.99 -5.64
N GLU A 147 -14.54 5.95 -6.44
CA GLU A 147 -15.47 6.91 -7.05
C GLU A 147 -16.41 6.25 -8.06
N ALA A 148 -15.94 5.26 -8.81
CA ALA A 148 -16.79 4.44 -9.68
C ALA A 148 -17.75 3.56 -8.87
N GLY A 149 -17.32 3.02 -7.74
CA GLY A 149 -18.15 2.23 -6.82
C GLY A 149 -19.27 3.06 -6.18
N ARG A 150 -18.99 4.31 -5.86
CA ARG A 150 -20.00 5.26 -5.36
C ARG A 150 -21.16 5.42 -6.34
N THR A 151 -20.86 5.56 -7.63
CA THR A 151 -21.89 5.73 -8.67
C THR A 151 -22.80 4.51 -8.76
N LYS A 152 -22.24 3.30 -8.62
CA LYS A 152 -23.02 2.06 -8.62
C LYS A 152 -23.92 1.93 -7.38
N SER A 153 -23.44 2.37 -6.21
CA SER A 153 -24.23 2.37 -4.96
C SER A 153 -25.40 3.35 -4.98
N ALA A 154 -25.29 4.44 -5.71
CA ALA A 154 -26.34 5.48 -5.81
C ALA A 154 -27.49 5.07 -6.73
N VAL A 155 -27.35 4.00 -7.51
CA VAL A 155 -28.36 3.52 -8.49
C VAL A 155 -29.23 2.39 -7.92
N GLN A 156 -28.97 1.95 -6.69
CA GLN A 156 -29.82 1.02 -5.96
C GLN A 156 -30.78 1.79 -5.06
#